data_a9ede8a63c595e6005ca8a93e38bef68
#
_entry.id   a9ede8a63c595e6005ca8a93e38bef68
#
_cell.length_a   1.000
_cell.length_b   1.000
_cell.length_c   1.000
_cell.angle_alpha   90.00
_cell.angle_beta   90.00
_cell.angle_gamma   90.00
#
_symmetry.space_group_name_H-M   'P 1'
#
loop_
_entity.id
_entity.type
_entity.pdbx_description
1 polymer ?
#
loop_
_entity_poly.entity_id
_entity_poly.type
_entity_poly.pdbx_seq_one_letter_code
_entity_poly.pdbx_strand_id
1 'polypeptide(L)'
;MAIHRPRVLLTHGPKALANYYGERALSALQGVAEVRCGHHDGPWSSAGLADAAHGCAIIVSERRTACDAALLAQLPDLLAFCRCAVDLRHVDVVAASEHGVLVTNASAGFMTSVSEWIVGVMLDLSRRISAAAAEYHAGLTPAPTMGRELRDATLGIIGFGQIGRTLADLGLAFGMRVVVADPHAEVNNPALRKLTLPALLAKADYVVCLAAATPQTENLMNAAAFAAMKPGAYFVNAARGNLVDEDALLDALDNGELAGCALDVGRAPDQMPSPQLARHPRVIATPHIGGLTPAAIEHQAMETVQQVADILQGRLPRGAVNGAEATRLRDRLGR
;
A
#
# COMPACT_ATOMS: atom_id res chain seq x y z
N MET A 1 -1.55 -1.02 -45.60
CA MET A 1 -2.50 -1.45 -44.57
C MET A 1 -2.16 -0.71 -43.28
N ALA A 2 -3.07 0.09 -42.74
CA ALA A 2 -2.86 0.72 -41.44
C ALA A 2 -2.76 -0.40 -40.39
N ILE A 3 -1.66 -0.49 -39.69
CA ILE A 3 -1.50 -1.42 -38.56
C ILE A 3 -2.48 -0.98 -37.51
N HIS A 4 -3.59 -1.72 -37.37
CA HIS A 4 -4.61 -1.42 -36.36
C HIS A 4 -3.98 -1.72 -34.99
N ARG A 5 -3.56 -0.67 -34.26
CA ARG A 5 -3.03 -0.84 -32.90
C ARG A 5 -4.15 -1.34 -32.00
N PRO A 6 -3.91 -2.35 -31.15
CA PRO A 6 -4.90 -2.80 -30.17
C PRO A 6 -5.29 -1.66 -29.24
N ARG A 7 -6.60 -1.59 -28.92
CA ARG A 7 -7.12 -0.56 -28.00
C ARG A 7 -6.99 -0.99 -26.56
N VAL A 8 -6.64 -0.03 -25.72
CA VAL A 8 -6.52 -0.18 -24.27
C VAL A 8 -7.37 0.89 -23.60
N LEU A 9 -8.22 0.49 -22.66
CA LEU A 9 -8.89 1.43 -21.78
C LEU A 9 -8.03 1.66 -20.54
N LEU A 10 -7.66 2.89 -20.28
CA LEU A 10 -7.08 3.34 -19.02
C LEU A 10 -8.20 3.96 -18.18
N THR A 11 -8.59 3.33 -17.05
CA THR A 11 -9.79 3.74 -16.29
C THR A 11 -9.60 4.97 -15.42
N HIS A 12 -8.37 5.48 -15.31
CA HIS A 12 -8.04 6.67 -14.54
C HIS A 12 -8.74 7.89 -15.15
N GLY A 13 -9.60 8.56 -14.37
CA GLY A 13 -10.13 9.87 -14.70
C GLY A 13 -9.07 10.97 -14.56
N PRO A 14 -9.38 12.23 -14.89
CA PRO A 14 -8.37 13.28 -14.96
C PRO A 14 -7.53 13.47 -13.69
N LYS A 15 -8.17 13.48 -12.51
CA LYS A 15 -7.47 13.59 -11.22
C LYS A 15 -6.68 12.32 -10.88
N ALA A 16 -7.28 11.16 -11.12
CA ALA A 16 -6.63 9.87 -10.87
C ALA A 16 -5.43 9.69 -11.82
N LEU A 17 -5.53 10.15 -13.06
CA LEU A 17 -4.44 10.13 -14.03
C LEU A 17 -3.24 10.96 -13.54
N ALA A 18 -3.49 12.19 -13.09
CA ALA A 18 -2.44 13.06 -12.59
C ALA A 18 -1.76 12.53 -11.32
N ASN A 19 -2.55 11.95 -10.39
CA ASN A 19 -2.06 11.56 -9.06
C ASN A 19 -1.56 10.11 -8.98
N TYR A 20 -2.07 9.19 -9.85
CA TYR A 20 -1.87 7.75 -9.71
C TYR A 20 -1.42 7.02 -10.98
N TYR A 21 -1.08 7.75 -12.05
CA TYR A 21 -0.54 7.17 -13.28
C TYR A 21 0.61 7.99 -13.85
N GLY A 22 0.38 9.27 -14.10
CA GLY A 22 1.35 10.24 -14.58
C GLY A 22 1.49 10.31 -16.11
N GLU A 23 1.97 11.46 -16.59
CA GLU A 23 2.10 11.74 -18.02
C GLU A 23 3.12 10.84 -18.72
N ARG A 24 4.23 10.51 -18.02
CA ARG A 24 5.28 9.66 -18.57
C ARG A 24 4.78 8.25 -18.89
N ALA A 25 4.02 7.66 -17.95
CA ALA A 25 3.45 6.33 -18.16
C ALA A 25 2.34 6.36 -19.23
N LEU A 26 1.51 7.42 -19.25
CA LEU A 26 0.50 7.60 -20.29
C LEU A 26 1.15 7.67 -21.69
N SER A 27 2.18 8.51 -21.85
CA SER A 27 2.91 8.64 -23.11
C SER A 27 3.55 7.31 -23.53
N ALA A 28 4.15 6.57 -22.58
CA ALA A 28 4.70 5.25 -22.84
C ALA A 28 3.63 4.24 -23.26
N LEU A 29 2.44 4.25 -22.62
CA LEU A 29 1.31 3.39 -22.98
C LEU A 29 0.77 3.72 -24.38
N GLN A 30 0.68 5.00 -24.74
CA GLN A 30 0.30 5.46 -26.08
C GLN A 30 1.33 5.05 -27.16
N GLY A 31 2.58 4.86 -26.75
CA GLY A 31 3.64 4.31 -27.61
C GLY A 31 3.40 2.86 -28.05
N VAL A 32 2.72 2.05 -27.23
CA VAL A 32 2.50 0.62 -27.46
C VAL A 32 1.07 0.27 -27.90
N ALA A 33 0.07 1.12 -27.61
CA ALA A 33 -1.34 0.86 -27.91
C ALA A 33 -2.11 2.14 -28.29
N GLU A 34 -3.32 1.98 -28.86
CA GLU A 34 -4.31 3.07 -28.94
C GLU A 34 -5.00 3.19 -27.57
N VAL A 35 -4.75 4.29 -26.86
CA VAL A 35 -5.23 4.47 -25.47
C VAL A 35 -6.50 5.31 -25.44
N ARG A 36 -7.55 4.76 -24.86
CA ARG A 36 -8.76 5.48 -24.45
C ARG A 36 -8.67 5.76 -22.95
N CYS A 37 -8.70 7.03 -22.55
CA CYS A 37 -8.67 7.42 -21.14
C CYS A 37 -10.07 7.51 -20.54
N GLY A 38 -10.18 7.19 -19.26
CA GLY A 38 -11.37 7.44 -18.45
C GLY A 38 -11.70 8.93 -18.41
N HIS A 39 -12.97 9.26 -18.37
CA HIS A 39 -13.47 10.63 -18.46
C HIS A 39 -14.08 11.15 -17.13
N HIS A 40 -14.13 10.32 -16.09
CA HIS A 40 -14.64 10.72 -14.78
C HIS A 40 -13.80 10.13 -13.64
N ASP A 41 -13.71 10.90 -12.55
CA ASP A 41 -13.08 10.46 -11.30
C ASP A 41 -14.15 9.89 -10.37
N GLY A 42 -14.26 8.59 -10.31
CA GLY A 42 -15.23 7.91 -9.45
C GLY A 42 -15.28 6.41 -9.75
N PRO A 43 -16.01 5.65 -8.95
CA PRO A 43 -16.19 4.24 -9.19
C PRO A 43 -16.95 4.02 -10.50
N TRP A 44 -16.53 3.03 -11.28
CA TRP A 44 -17.22 2.57 -12.47
C TRP A 44 -18.30 1.56 -12.08
N SER A 45 -19.50 1.69 -12.65
CA SER A 45 -20.44 0.56 -12.68
C SER A 45 -19.97 -0.46 -13.72
N SER A 46 -20.31 -1.73 -13.54
CA SER A 46 -19.92 -2.79 -14.50
C SER A 46 -20.45 -2.49 -15.91
N ALA A 47 -21.68 -1.99 -16.05
CA ALA A 47 -22.24 -1.59 -17.34
C ALA A 47 -21.49 -0.40 -17.96
N GLY A 48 -21.25 0.67 -17.18
CA GLY A 48 -20.52 1.85 -17.69
C GLY A 48 -19.07 1.53 -18.07
N LEU A 49 -18.43 0.63 -17.33
CA LEU A 49 -17.08 0.16 -17.67
C LEU A 49 -17.10 -0.72 -18.93
N ALA A 50 -18.11 -1.56 -19.10
CA ALA A 50 -18.28 -2.38 -20.30
C ALA A 50 -18.47 -1.51 -21.56
N ASP A 51 -19.31 -0.48 -21.47
CA ASP A 51 -19.52 0.48 -22.57
C ASP A 51 -18.23 1.21 -22.94
N ALA A 52 -17.49 1.71 -21.93
CA ALA A 52 -16.22 2.39 -22.14
C ALA A 52 -15.13 1.47 -22.72
N ALA A 53 -15.12 0.20 -22.30
CA ALA A 53 -14.15 -0.80 -22.74
C ALA A 53 -14.54 -1.52 -24.04
N HIS A 54 -15.71 -1.21 -24.62
CA HIS A 54 -16.16 -1.85 -25.87
C HIS A 54 -15.11 -1.69 -26.97
N GLY A 55 -14.70 -2.82 -27.55
CA GLY A 55 -13.65 -2.90 -28.57
C GLY A 55 -12.23 -2.68 -28.05
N CYS A 56 -12.00 -2.66 -26.73
CA CYS A 56 -10.67 -2.68 -26.13
C CYS A 56 -10.24 -4.12 -25.86
N ALA A 57 -8.98 -4.41 -26.15
CA ALA A 57 -8.36 -5.69 -25.86
C ALA A 57 -7.89 -5.81 -24.41
N ILE A 58 -7.56 -4.69 -23.77
CA ILE A 58 -7.01 -4.65 -22.42
C ILE A 58 -7.64 -3.50 -21.64
N ILE A 59 -7.90 -3.71 -20.35
CA ILE A 59 -8.24 -2.65 -19.40
C ILE A 59 -7.04 -2.48 -18.45
N VAL A 60 -6.50 -1.25 -18.34
CA VAL A 60 -5.58 -0.85 -17.28
C VAL A 60 -6.39 -0.10 -16.23
N SER A 61 -6.53 -0.71 -15.04
CA SER A 61 -7.46 -0.23 -14.03
C SER A 61 -6.79 0.51 -12.88
N GLU A 62 -7.40 1.61 -12.44
CA GLU A 62 -7.11 2.22 -11.15
C GLU A 62 -7.62 1.31 -10.01
N ARG A 63 -7.11 1.52 -8.77
CA ARG A 63 -7.32 0.57 -7.66
C ARG A 63 -8.77 0.36 -7.19
N ARG A 64 -9.70 1.26 -7.50
CA ARG A 64 -11.12 1.16 -7.11
C ARG A 64 -12.01 0.54 -8.18
N THR A 65 -11.51 0.44 -9.42
CA THR A 65 -12.26 -0.16 -10.52
C THR A 65 -12.47 -1.65 -10.28
N ALA A 66 -13.72 -2.09 -10.24
CA ALA A 66 -14.05 -3.50 -10.06
C ALA A 66 -13.90 -4.29 -11.38
N CYS A 67 -13.54 -5.56 -11.24
CA CYS A 67 -13.61 -6.56 -12.29
C CYS A 67 -14.45 -7.72 -11.76
N ASP A 68 -15.70 -7.81 -12.20
CA ASP A 68 -16.65 -8.84 -11.79
C ASP A 68 -17.17 -9.65 -12.97
N ALA A 69 -17.90 -10.73 -12.70
CA ALA A 69 -18.48 -11.59 -13.72
C ALA A 69 -19.43 -10.83 -14.67
N ALA A 70 -20.17 -9.82 -14.15
CA ALA A 70 -21.11 -9.03 -14.95
C ALA A 70 -20.41 -8.15 -15.99
N LEU A 71 -19.25 -7.60 -15.66
CA LEU A 71 -18.37 -6.89 -16.61
C LEU A 71 -17.84 -7.86 -17.66
N LEU A 72 -17.28 -8.98 -17.21
CA LEU A 72 -16.56 -9.93 -18.08
C LEU A 72 -17.49 -10.59 -19.10
N ALA A 73 -18.75 -10.84 -18.74
CA ALA A 73 -19.78 -11.37 -19.64
C ALA A 73 -20.11 -10.41 -20.80
N GLN A 74 -19.92 -9.09 -20.62
CA GLN A 74 -20.20 -8.07 -21.64
C GLN A 74 -18.98 -7.79 -22.54
N LEU A 75 -17.80 -8.32 -22.22
CA LEU A 75 -16.56 -8.05 -22.94
C LEU A 75 -15.93 -9.35 -23.48
N PRO A 76 -16.52 -9.99 -24.50
CA PRO A 76 -16.03 -11.27 -25.02
C PRO A 76 -14.61 -11.17 -25.61
N ASP A 77 -14.21 -10.00 -26.11
CA ASP A 77 -12.90 -9.79 -26.76
C ASP A 77 -11.82 -9.30 -25.81
N LEU A 78 -12.15 -9.09 -24.52
CA LEU A 78 -11.19 -8.65 -23.51
C LEU A 78 -10.16 -9.75 -23.24
N LEU A 79 -8.89 -9.45 -23.40
CA LEU A 79 -7.78 -10.38 -23.16
C LEU A 79 -7.24 -10.30 -21.75
N ALA A 80 -7.18 -9.07 -21.20
CA ALA A 80 -6.56 -8.85 -19.90
C ALA A 80 -7.16 -7.66 -19.14
N PHE A 81 -7.14 -7.79 -17.82
CA PHE A 81 -7.43 -6.75 -16.86
C PHE A 81 -6.16 -6.49 -16.02
N CYS A 82 -5.45 -5.39 -16.32
CA CYS A 82 -4.18 -5.04 -15.69
C CYS A 82 -4.44 -4.07 -14.54
N ARG A 83 -4.18 -4.51 -13.32
CA ARG A 83 -4.38 -3.73 -12.11
C ARG A 83 -3.17 -2.83 -11.81
N CYS A 84 -3.31 -1.50 -11.88
CA CYS A 84 -2.28 -0.54 -11.48
C CYS A 84 -2.23 -0.38 -9.94
N ALA A 85 -2.12 -1.49 -9.23
CA ALA A 85 -1.97 -1.59 -7.78
C ALA A 85 -1.55 -3.01 -7.39
N VAL A 86 -1.06 -3.17 -6.16
CA VAL A 86 -0.66 -4.47 -5.62
C VAL A 86 -1.86 -5.33 -5.24
N ASP A 87 -2.88 -4.71 -4.64
CA ASP A 87 -4.04 -5.43 -4.12
C ASP A 87 -5.11 -5.70 -5.18
N LEU A 88 -5.78 -6.84 -5.04
CA LEU A 88 -6.81 -7.35 -5.96
C LEU A 88 -8.21 -7.39 -5.33
N ARG A 89 -8.47 -6.65 -4.25
CA ARG A 89 -9.74 -6.72 -3.48
C ARG A 89 -10.99 -6.47 -4.31
N HIS A 90 -10.90 -5.70 -5.40
CA HIS A 90 -12.02 -5.39 -6.30
C HIS A 90 -11.96 -6.20 -7.60
N VAL A 91 -11.11 -7.23 -7.67
CA VAL A 91 -10.96 -8.08 -8.85
C VAL A 91 -11.38 -9.51 -8.50
N ASP A 92 -12.44 -9.98 -9.13
CA ASP A 92 -12.85 -11.38 -9.04
C ASP A 92 -11.97 -12.22 -9.99
N VAL A 93 -10.87 -12.72 -9.44
CA VAL A 93 -9.89 -13.54 -10.17
C VAL A 93 -10.50 -14.87 -10.62
N VAL A 94 -11.47 -15.41 -9.85
CA VAL A 94 -12.14 -16.67 -10.20
C VAL A 94 -13.00 -16.44 -11.44
N ALA A 95 -13.86 -15.42 -11.41
CA ALA A 95 -14.66 -15.07 -12.57
C ALA A 95 -13.80 -14.75 -13.80
N ALA A 96 -12.68 -14.02 -13.62
CA ALA A 96 -11.75 -13.73 -14.73
C ALA A 96 -11.16 -15.02 -15.32
N SER A 97 -10.80 -15.98 -14.50
CA SER A 97 -10.30 -17.30 -14.93
C SER A 97 -11.34 -18.09 -15.69
N GLU A 98 -12.59 -18.13 -15.20
CA GLU A 98 -13.71 -18.78 -15.87
C GLU A 98 -14.02 -18.18 -17.25
N HIS A 99 -13.81 -16.85 -17.38
CA HIS A 99 -13.97 -16.16 -18.67
C HIS A 99 -12.69 -16.18 -19.53
N GLY A 100 -11.61 -16.80 -19.07
CA GLY A 100 -10.34 -16.89 -19.79
C GLY A 100 -9.59 -15.58 -19.93
N VAL A 101 -9.91 -14.57 -19.08
CA VAL A 101 -9.29 -13.24 -19.06
C VAL A 101 -8.09 -13.24 -18.13
N LEU A 102 -6.94 -12.77 -18.63
CA LEU A 102 -5.75 -12.61 -17.79
C LEU A 102 -5.94 -11.47 -16.78
N VAL A 103 -5.63 -11.72 -15.53
CA VAL A 103 -5.49 -10.69 -14.50
C VAL A 103 -4.01 -10.49 -14.19
N THR A 104 -3.58 -9.23 -14.16
CA THR A 104 -2.26 -8.86 -13.65
C THR A 104 -2.37 -7.83 -12.53
N ASN A 105 -1.37 -7.77 -11.67
CA ASN A 105 -1.21 -6.69 -10.69
C ASN A 105 0.19 -6.09 -10.79
N ALA A 106 0.33 -4.85 -10.30
CA ALA A 106 1.63 -4.21 -10.18
C ALA A 106 2.35 -4.66 -8.91
N SER A 107 3.67 -4.65 -8.93
CA SER A 107 4.50 -4.92 -7.77
C SER A 107 4.57 -3.71 -6.83
N ALA A 108 5.01 -3.94 -5.59
CA ALA A 108 5.12 -2.90 -4.58
C ALA A 108 6.32 -1.98 -4.85
N GLY A 109 6.09 -0.88 -5.56
CA GLY A 109 7.10 0.18 -5.81
C GLY A 109 7.27 1.17 -4.65
N PHE A 110 6.54 0.99 -3.55
CA PHE A 110 6.43 1.96 -2.46
C PHE A 110 7.26 1.62 -1.20
N MET A 111 8.19 0.64 -1.28
CA MET A 111 8.97 0.22 -0.10
C MET A 111 9.75 1.38 0.51
N THR A 112 10.49 2.12 -0.30
CA THR A 112 11.25 3.30 0.13
C THR A 112 10.34 4.37 0.69
N SER A 113 9.27 4.71 -0.04
CA SER A 113 8.32 5.75 0.36
C SER A 113 7.70 5.50 1.74
N VAL A 114 7.22 4.27 1.98
CA VAL A 114 6.64 3.89 3.28
C VAL A 114 7.70 3.92 4.38
N SER A 115 8.91 3.42 4.10
CA SER A 115 9.99 3.42 5.09
C SER A 115 10.44 4.84 5.46
N GLU A 116 10.51 5.75 4.50
CA GLU A 116 10.80 7.17 4.73
C GLU A 116 9.68 7.86 5.52
N TRP A 117 8.40 7.58 5.19
CA TRP A 117 7.26 8.06 5.96
C TRP A 117 7.36 7.61 7.41
N ILE A 118 7.68 6.32 7.67
CA ILE A 118 7.85 5.78 9.03
C ILE A 118 8.94 6.54 9.78
N VAL A 119 10.10 6.76 9.16
CA VAL A 119 11.19 7.55 9.78
C VAL A 119 10.72 8.98 10.06
N GLY A 120 10.01 9.60 9.14
CA GLY A 120 9.46 10.95 9.30
C GLY A 120 8.54 11.05 10.53
N VAL A 121 7.58 10.13 10.68
CA VAL A 121 6.67 10.15 11.84
C VAL A 121 7.35 9.73 13.14
N MET A 122 8.38 8.88 13.11
CA MET A 122 9.20 8.58 14.29
C MET A 122 9.94 9.82 14.82
N LEU A 123 10.49 10.64 13.92
CA LEU A 123 11.10 11.92 14.26
C LEU A 123 10.08 12.93 14.78
N ASP A 124 8.90 13.00 14.17
CA ASP A 124 7.81 13.88 14.61
C ASP A 124 7.30 13.48 16.01
N LEU A 125 6.99 12.21 16.24
CA LEU A 125 6.61 11.68 17.56
C LEU A 125 7.67 12.02 18.62
N SER A 126 8.96 11.86 18.27
CA SER A 126 10.08 12.10 19.18
C SER A 126 10.26 13.57 19.56
N ARG A 127 9.91 14.49 18.66
CA ARG A 127 10.21 15.92 18.77
C ARG A 127 8.97 16.80 18.80
N ARG A 128 7.76 16.24 18.62
CA ARG A 128 6.47 16.95 18.56
C ARG A 128 6.43 18.06 17.49
N ILE A 129 7.01 17.80 16.33
CA ILE A 129 7.21 18.81 15.28
C ILE A 129 5.86 19.32 14.76
N SER A 130 4.97 18.39 14.33
CA SER A 130 3.65 18.74 13.80
C SER A 130 2.75 19.38 14.85
N ALA A 131 2.80 18.90 16.09
CA ALA A 131 2.01 19.48 17.20
C ALA A 131 2.43 20.93 17.48
N ALA A 132 3.73 21.21 17.59
CA ALA A 132 4.23 22.57 17.78
C ALA A 132 3.89 23.48 16.60
N ALA A 133 4.01 22.98 15.37
CA ALA A 133 3.62 23.73 14.18
C ALA A 133 2.12 24.05 14.17
N ALA A 134 1.26 23.10 14.55
CA ALA A 134 -0.19 23.32 14.64
C ALA A 134 -0.55 24.38 15.71
N GLU A 135 0.12 24.37 16.87
CA GLU A 135 -0.07 25.39 17.90
C GLU A 135 0.30 26.80 17.37
N TYR A 136 1.42 26.97 16.66
CA TYR A 136 1.77 28.24 16.02
C TYR A 136 0.75 28.67 14.94
N HIS A 137 0.26 27.74 14.12
CA HIS A 137 -0.78 28.06 13.12
C HIS A 137 -2.10 28.47 13.76
N ALA A 138 -2.37 27.98 14.98
CA ALA A 138 -3.53 28.39 15.78
C ALA A 138 -3.33 29.72 16.52
N GLY A 139 -2.20 30.41 16.34
CA GLY A 139 -1.86 31.66 17.02
C GLY A 139 -1.41 31.49 18.47
N LEU A 140 -1.08 30.27 18.87
CA LEU A 140 -0.56 29.94 20.19
C LEU A 140 0.97 29.98 20.20
N THR A 141 1.59 30.03 21.37
CA THR A 141 3.03 29.90 21.55
C THR A 141 3.30 28.56 22.24
N PRO A 142 3.78 27.54 21.51
CA PRO A 142 4.06 26.23 22.09
C PRO A 142 5.17 26.32 23.15
N ALA A 143 4.99 25.60 24.26
CA ALA A 143 6.03 25.49 25.26
C ALA A 143 7.16 24.59 24.76
N PRO A 144 8.45 24.94 25.01
CA PRO A 144 9.57 24.04 24.74
C PRO A 144 9.42 22.72 25.48
N THR A 145 9.50 21.60 24.76
CA THR A 145 9.40 20.26 25.35
C THR A 145 10.66 19.45 25.03
N MET A 146 11.14 18.68 26.02
CA MET A 146 12.27 17.79 25.82
C MET A 146 11.87 16.63 24.90
N GLY A 147 12.57 16.46 23.77
CA GLY A 147 12.40 15.36 22.86
C GLY A 147 13.35 14.20 23.09
N ARG A 148 13.34 13.22 22.19
CA ARG A 148 14.27 12.07 22.17
C ARG A 148 15.06 12.05 20.86
N GLU A 149 16.23 11.43 20.88
CA GLU A 149 16.98 11.06 19.68
C GLU A 149 16.62 9.63 19.27
N LEU A 150 16.74 9.34 17.97
CA LEU A 150 16.62 7.96 17.48
C LEU A 150 17.89 7.16 17.73
N ARG A 151 19.05 7.80 17.75
CA ARG A 151 20.34 7.17 18.06
C ARG A 151 20.26 6.43 19.39
N ASP A 152 20.80 5.20 19.42
CA ASP A 152 20.81 4.30 20.58
C ASP A 152 19.43 3.85 21.07
N ALA A 153 18.32 4.31 20.47
CA ALA A 153 17.00 3.77 20.72
C ALA A 153 16.82 2.40 20.03
N THR A 154 15.87 1.62 20.50
CA THR A 154 15.55 0.31 19.92
C THR A 154 14.35 0.42 19.01
N LEU A 155 14.54 0.12 17.72
CA LEU A 155 13.49 -0.03 16.71
C LEU A 155 13.03 -1.49 16.66
N GLY A 156 11.77 -1.76 16.98
CA GLY A 156 11.12 -3.06 16.86
C GLY A 156 10.27 -3.12 15.59
N ILE A 157 10.57 -4.04 14.70
CA ILE A 157 9.85 -4.22 13.43
C ILE A 157 9.05 -5.52 13.50
N ILE A 158 7.71 -5.42 13.43
CA ILE A 158 6.79 -6.57 13.35
C ILE A 158 6.46 -6.81 11.89
N GLY A 159 6.94 -7.92 11.32
CA GLY A 159 6.87 -8.22 9.88
C GLY A 159 8.15 -7.77 9.14
N PHE A 160 8.90 -8.72 8.60
CA PHE A 160 10.20 -8.49 7.97
C PHE A 160 10.17 -8.78 6.46
N GLY A 161 9.13 -8.25 5.79
CA GLY A 161 9.01 -8.21 4.33
C GLY A 161 9.93 -7.13 3.70
N GLN A 162 9.60 -6.71 2.49
CA GLN A 162 10.40 -5.72 1.75
C GLN A 162 10.50 -4.37 2.49
N ILE A 163 9.37 -3.83 2.97
CA ILE A 163 9.36 -2.56 3.73
C ILE A 163 10.15 -2.72 5.03
N GLY A 164 9.95 -3.82 5.78
CA GLY A 164 10.65 -4.06 7.04
C GLY A 164 12.17 -4.14 6.87
N ARG A 165 12.66 -4.70 5.76
CA ARG A 165 14.10 -4.75 5.43
C ARG A 165 14.64 -3.36 5.12
N THR A 166 13.96 -2.58 4.28
CA THR A 166 14.35 -1.19 3.98
C THR A 166 14.34 -0.32 5.24
N LEU A 167 13.31 -0.45 6.09
CA LEU A 167 13.24 0.27 7.36
C LEU A 167 14.36 -0.13 8.32
N ALA A 168 14.75 -1.41 8.36
CA ALA A 168 15.86 -1.86 9.18
C ALA A 168 17.17 -1.19 8.78
N ASP A 169 17.45 -1.08 7.46
CA ASP A 169 18.64 -0.40 6.96
C ASP A 169 18.64 1.08 7.32
N LEU A 170 17.49 1.77 7.21
CA LEU A 170 17.35 3.16 7.67
C LEU A 170 17.55 3.29 9.19
N GLY A 171 16.96 2.40 9.99
CA GLY A 171 17.14 2.39 11.45
C GLY A 171 18.61 2.23 11.84
N LEU A 172 19.33 1.32 11.20
CA LEU A 172 20.77 1.16 11.41
C LEU A 172 21.57 2.43 11.01
N ALA A 173 21.20 3.08 9.90
CA ALA A 173 21.83 4.33 9.44
C ALA A 173 21.61 5.48 10.44
N PHE A 174 20.47 5.51 11.16
CA PHE A 174 20.23 6.44 12.28
C PHE A 174 20.93 6.04 13.59
N GLY A 175 21.69 4.92 13.61
CA GLY A 175 22.37 4.44 14.80
C GLY A 175 21.45 3.78 15.83
N MET A 176 20.28 3.29 15.39
CA MET A 176 19.35 2.56 16.25
C MET A 176 19.79 1.10 16.44
N ARG A 177 19.37 0.49 17.53
CA ARG A 177 19.38 -0.97 17.68
C ARG A 177 18.11 -1.52 17.03
N VAL A 178 18.25 -2.43 16.06
CA VAL A 178 17.10 -2.96 15.32
C VAL A 178 16.81 -4.39 15.75
N VAL A 179 15.57 -4.65 16.18
CA VAL A 179 15.04 -5.96 16.53
C VAL A 179 13.81 -6.28 15.66
N VAL A 180 13.67 -7.55 15.30
CA VAL A 180 12.65 -7.98 14.32
C VAL A 180 11.84 -9.14 14.90
N ALA A 181 10.52 -9.10 14.74
CA ALA A 181 9.62 -10.22 14.99
C ALA A 181 8.88 -10.59 13.69
N ASP A 182 9.22 -11.75 13.14
CA ASP A 182 8.56 -12.34 11.99
C ASP A 182 8.75 -13.86 12.07
N PRO A 183 7.68 -14.67 12.16
CA PRO A 183 7.80 -16.13 12.26
C PRO A 183 8.37 -16.78 11.00
N HIS A 184 8.16 -16.16 9.84
CA HIS A 184 8.46 -16.75 8.52
C HIS A 184 9.75 -16.21 7.88
N ALA A 185 10.17 -15.00 8.24
CA ALA A 185 11.34 -14.39 7.62
C ALA A 185 12.65 -14.88 8.23
N GLU A 186 13.64 -15.11 7.38
CA GLU A 186 15.03 -15.27 7.79
C GLU A 186 15.70 -13.90 7.94
N VAL A 187 16.49 -13.75 9.01
CA VAL A 187 17.24 -12.54 9.32
C VAL A 187 18.73 -12.88 9.29
N ASN A 188 19.35 -12.64 8.15
CA ASN A 188 20.75 -13.01 7.88
C ASN A 188 21.74 -11.85 8.14
N ASN A 189 21.24 -10.63 8.42
CA ASN A 189 22.09 -9.49 8.75
C ASN A 189 22.50 -9.56 10.24
N PRO A 190 23.81 -9.68 10.58
CA PRO A 190 24.27 -9.81 11.96
C PRO A 190 24.02 -8.55 12.81
N ALA A 191 23.79 -7.39 12.20
CA ALA A 191 23.42 -6.15 12.90
C ALA A 191 21.96 -6.17 13.40
N LEU A 192 21.13 -7.11 12.93
CA LEU A 192 19.75 -7.26 13.32
C LEU A 192 19.59 -8.41 14.32
N ARG A 193 18.62 -8.31 15.22
CA ARG A 193 18.32 -9.38 16.16
C ARG A 193 16.89 -9.84 15.99
N LYS A 194 16.69 -11.11 15.61
CA LYS A 194 15.35 -11.72 15.57
C LYS A 194 14.90 -12.09 16.98
N LEU A 195 13.67 -11.71 17.34
CA LEU A 195 13.05 -11.97 18.65
C LEU A 195 11.64 -12.54 18.45
N THR A 196 11.06 -13.09 19.50
CA THR A 196 9.61 -13.34 19.58
C THR A 196 8.89 -12.00 19.72
N LEU A 197 7.60 -11.93 19.32
CA LEU A 197 6.81 -10.71 19.45
C LEU A 197 6.80 -10.16 20.90
N PRO A 198 6.52 -10.93 21.95
CA PRO A 198 6.56 -10.41 23.32
C PRO A 198 7.93 -9.86 23.73
N ALA A 199 9.01 -10.51 23.29
CA ALA A 199 10.36 -10.06 23.60
C ALA A 199 10.76 -8.80 22.87
N LEU A 200 10.22 -8.56 21.65
CA LEU A 200 10.37 -7.33 20.90
C LEU A 200 9.62 -6.20 21.60
N LEU A 201 8.34 -6.41 21.94
CA LEU A 201 7.48 -5.40 22.58
C LEU A 201 8.11 -4.87 23.88
N ALA A 202 8.61 -5.77 24.72
CA ALA A 202 9.25 -5.41 25.99
C ALA A 202 10.58 -4.62 25.85
N LYS A 203 11.17 -4.59 24.64
CA LYS A 203 12.50 -3.96 24.43
C LYS A 203 12.47 -2.72 23.57
N ALA A 204 11.49 -2.61 22.67
CA ALA A 204 11.46 -1.57 21.66
C ALA A 204 11.01 -0.22 22.23
N ASP A 205 11.73 0.85 21.88
CA ASP A 205 11.33 2.24 22.11
C ASP A 205 10.34 2.71 21.03
N TYR A 206 10.47 2.17 19.82
CA TYR A 206 9.59 2.38 18.68
C TYR A 206 9.16 1.02 18.15
N VAL A 207 7.87 0.75 18.13
CA VAL A 207 7.29 -0.49 17.58
C VAL A 207 6.59 -0.15 16.28
N VAL A 208 7.04 -0.74 15.17
CA VAL A 208 6.47 -0.53 13.84
C VAL A 208 5.80 -1.81 13.35
N CYS A 209 4.50 -1.75 13.10
CA CYS A 209 3.72 -2.85 12.57
C CYS A 209 3.72 -2.82 11.03
N LEU A 210 4.33 -3.85 10.43
CA LEU A 210 4.42 -4.12 9.00
C LEU A 210 4.02 -5.57 8.65
N ALA A 211 3.34 -6.26 9.56
CA ALA A 211 2.89 -7.62 9.35
C ALA A 211 1.86 -7.71 8.21
N ALA A 212 1.80 -8.86 7.55
CA ALA A 212 0.73 -9.15 6.61
C ALA A 212 -0.61 -9.27 7.34
N ALA A 213 -1.65 -8.66 6.77
CA ALA A 213 -3.01 -8.76 7.28
C ALA A 213 -3.65 -10.08 6.81
N THR A 214 -3.86 -10.98 7.74
CA THR A 214 -4.50 -12.29 7.54
C THR A 214 -5.50 -12.53 8.67
N PRO A 215 -6.39 -13.51 8.58
CA PRO A 215 -7.26 -13.88 9.70
C PRO A 215 -6.48 -14.21 11.00
N GLN A 216 -5.26 -14.73 10.88
CA GLN A 216 -4.40 -15.11 12.02
C GLN A 216 -3.71 -13.90 12.67
N THR A 217 -3.62 -12.78 11.97
CA THR A 217 -3.01 -11.53 12.45
C THR A 217 -4.04 -10.46 12.78
N GLU A 218 -5.34 -10.79 12.73
CA GLU A 218 -6.41 -9.89 13.17
C GLU A 218 -6.21 -9.53 14.64
N ASN A 219 -6.22 -8.22 14.95
CA ASN A 219 -5.93 -7.68 16.28
C ASN A 219 -4.60 -8.21 16.88
N LEU A 220 -3.57 -8.37 16.04
CA LEU A 220 -2.23 -8.74 16.51
C LEU A 220 -1.73 -7.82 17.61
N MET A 221 -2.00 -6.52 17.47
CA MET A 221 -1.78 -5.48 18.47
C MET A 221 -3.08 -5.24 19.25
N ASN A 222 -3.30 -6.05 20.27
CA ASN A 222 -4.41 -5.99 21.21
C ASN A 222 -3.97 -5.42 22.56
N ALA A 223 -4.88 -5.38 23.55
CA ALA A 223 -4.60 -4.85 24.89
C ALA A 223 -3.38 -5.54 25.56
N ALA A 224 -3.25 -6.86 25.44
CA ALA A 224 -2.11 -7.58 26.00
C ALA A 224 -0.80 -7.20 25.29
N ALA A 225 -0.84 -6.98 23.98
CA ALA A 225 0.32 -6.54 23.22
C ALA A 225 0.75 -5.12 23.61
N PHE A 226 -0.19 -4.18 23.74
CA PHE A 226 0.11 -2.82 24.19
C PHE A 226 0.64 -2.79 25.63
N ALA A 227 0.04 -3.53 26.56
CA ALA A 227 0.52 -3.66 27.92
C ALA A 227 1.93 -4.30 28.02
N ALA A 228 2.33 -5.12 27.04
CA ALA A 228 3.67 -5.71 26.98
C ALA A 228 4.72 -4.75 26.38
N MET A 229 4.31 -3.61 25.83
CA MET A 229 5.25 -2.62 25.32
C MET A 229 5.99 -1.91 26.45
N LYS A 230 7.16 -1.42 26.12
CA LYS A 230 7.96 -0.61 27.06
C LYS A 230 7.17 0.65 27.44
N PRO A 231 7.04 0.99 28.74
CA PRO A 231 6.38 2.22 29.17
C PRO A 231 6.93 3.45 28.43
N GLY A 232 6.04 4.25 27.85
CA GLY A 232 6.40 5.42 27.07
C GLY A 232 7.02 5.12 25.71
N ALA A 233 6.85 3.92 25.17
CA ALA A 233 7.20 3.61 23.78
C ALA A 233 6.25 4.28 22.79
N TYR A 234 6.67 4.36 21.54
CA TYR A 234 5.87 4.82 20.42
C TYR A 234 5.43 3.64 19.55
N PHE A 235 4.20 3.72 19.03
CA PHE A 235 3.66 2.74 18.09
C PHE A 235 3.42 3.36 16.70
N VAL A 236 3.75 2.64 15.64
CA VAL A 236 3.51 3.06 14.25
C VAL A 236 2.81 1.92 13.50
N ASN A 237 1.68 2.21 12.87
CA ASN A 237 1.03 1.28 11.94
C ASN A 237 1.07 1.82 10.51
N ALA A 238 1.86 1.19 9.66
CA ALA A 238 1.96 1.44 8.22
C ALA A 238 1.60 0.18 7.39
N ALA A 239 0.88 -0.77 8.00
CA ALA A 239 0.47 -2.01 7.34
C ALA A 239 -1.02 -2.00 6.97
N ARG A 240 -1.89 -2.41 7.91
CA ARG A 240 -3.36 -2.43 7.75
C ARG A 240 -4.05 -2.18 9.08
N GLY A 241 -5.27 -1.59 9.03
CA GLY A 241 -6.04 -1.27 10.23
C GLY A 241 -6.46 -2.47 11.06
N ASN A 242 -6.81 -3.57 10.42
CA ASN A 242 -7.27 -4.78 11.08
C ASN A 242 -6.19 -5.51 11.93
N LEU A 243 -4.94 -5.13 11.84
CA LEU A 243 -3.87 -5.62 12.71
C LEU A 243 -3.93 -5.03 14.13
N VAL A 244 -4.72 -3.98 14.32
CA VAL A 244 -4.80 -3.21 15.57
C VAL A 244 -6.23 -3.28 16.12
N ASP A 245 -6.33 -3.57 17.42
CA ASP A 245 -7.50 -3.30 18.22
C ASP A 245 -7.48 -1.80 18.57
N GLU A 246 -8.35 -1.02 17.91
CA GLU A 246 -8.36 0.43 18.04
C GLU A 246 -8.80 0.91 19.42
N ASP A 247 -9.72 0.17 20.09
CA ASP A 247 -10.15 0.49 21.45
C ASP A 247 -9.00 0.26 22.44
N ALA A 248 -8.30 -0.85 22.32
CA ALA A 248 -7.11 -1.14 23.14
C ALA A 248 -5.97 -0.13 22.93
N LEU A 249 -5.77 0.34 21.70
CA LEU A 249 -4.80 1.40 21.41
C LEU A 249 -5.20 2.73 22.07
N LEU A 250 -6.48 3.08 22.01
CA LEU A 250 -6.98 4.29 22.63
C LEU A 250 -6.80 4.25 24.16
N ASP A 251 -7.15 3.14 24.79
CA ASP A 251 -6.96 2.93 26.24
C ASP A 251 -5.48 3.05 26.63
N ALA A 252 -4.56 2.45 25.86
CA ALA A 252 -3.12 2.53 26.13
C ALA A 252 -2.56 3.96 25.99
N LEU A 253 -3.13 4.76 25.08
CA LEU A 253 -2.80 6.17 24.93
C LEU A 253 -3.36 6.98 26.11
N ASP A 254 -4.65 6.82 26.45
CA ASP A 254 -5.31 7.55 27.52
C ASP A 254 -4.68 7.29 28.90
N ASN A 255 -4.31 6.03 29.17
CA ASN A 255 -3.62 5.61 30.39
C ASN A 255 -2.14 6.04 30.43
N GLY A 256 -1.58 6.58 29.33
CA GLY A 256 -0.19 7.01 29.27
C GLY A 256 0.82 5.86 29.19
N GLU A 257 0.39 4.65 28.90
CA GLU A 257 1.26 3.49 28.66
C GLU A 257 2.14 3.73 27.44
N LEU A 258 1.56 4.32 26.38
CA LEU A 258 2.25 4.78 25.17
C LEU A 258 2.48 6.29 25.20
N ALA A 259 3.66 6.73 24.76
CA ALA A 259 3.96 8.16 24.60
C ALA A 259 3.18 8.78 23.43
N GLY A 260 2.85 7.99 22.40
CA GLY A 260 2.07 8.38 21.23
C GLY A 260 2.10 7.32 20.15
N CYS A 261 1.35 7.55 19.09
CA CYS A 261 1.39 6.67 17.93
C CYS A 261 1.27 7.44 16.61
N ALA A 262 1.65 6.77 15.50
CA ALA A 262 1.40 7.25 14.14
C ALA A 262 0.66 6.19 13.33
N LEU A 263 -0.38 6.61 12.63
CA LEU A 263 -1.27 5.75 11.86
C LEU A 263 -1.42 6.29 10.44
N ASP A 264 -0.95 5.54 9.46
CA ASP A 264 -1.27 5.80 8.05
C ASP A 264 -2.51 5.02 7.61
N VAL A 265 -2.87 4.02 8.39
CA VAL A 265 -3.97 3.09 8.11
C VAL A 265 -4.81 2.85 9.37
N GLY A 266 -6.09 2.45 9.18
CA GLY A 266 -7.03 2.14 10.24
C GLY A 266 -8.26 1.41 9.71
N ARG A 267 -9.32 1.36 10.51
CA ARG A 267 -10.55 0.62 10.21
C ARG A 267 -11.64 1.47 9.53
N ALA A 268 -11.41 2.77 9.30
CA ALA A 268 -12.32 3.61 8.54
C ALA A 268 -12.33 3.23 7.04
N PRO A 269 -13.34 3.71 6.27
CA PRO A 269 -13.37 3.48 4.82
C PRO A 269 -12.04 3.82 4.14
N ASP A 270 -11.70 3.07 3.08
CA ASP A 270 -10.41 3.16 2.37
C ASP A 270 -9.19 2.83 3.25
N GLN A 271 -9.42 2.16 4.39
CA GLN A 271 -8.39 1.82 5.38
C GLN A 271 -7.69 3.04 5.98
N MET A 272 -8.39 4.15 6.07
CA MET A 272 -7.90 5.32 6.78
C MET A 272 -8.00 5.15 8.30
N PRO A 273 -7.21 5.89 9.09
CA PRO A 273 -7.36 5.94 10.53
C PRO A 273 -8.79 6.33 10.94
N SER A 274 -9.32 5.70 12.00
CA SER A 274 -10.64 6.07 12.50
C SER A 274 -10.66 7.51 13.00
N PRO A 275 -11.79 8.25 12.85
CA PRO A 275 -11.88 9.63 13.31
C PRO A 275 -11.64 9.79 14.81
N GLN A 276 -11.93 8.77 15.62
CA GLN A 276 -11.71 8.78 17.06
C GLN A 276 -10.22 8.83 17.39
N LEU A 277 -9.44 7.90 16.81
CA LEU A 277 -7.98 7.88 16.98
C LEU A 277 -7.31 9.08 16.33
N ALA A 278 -7.75 9.47 15.12
CA ALA A 278 -7.16 10.61 14.42
C ALA A 278 -7.27 11.95 15.14
N ARG A 279 -8.27 12.10 16.04
CA ARG A 279 -8.46 13.31 16.87
C ARG A 279 -7.68 13.29 18.18
N HIS A 280 -7.12 12.15 18.55
CA HIS A 280 -6.40 12.03 19.82
C HIS A 280 -5.10 12.85 19.77
N PRO A 281 -4.77 13.67 20.80
CA PRO A 281 -3.63 14.62 20.77
C PRO A 281 -2.25 13.96 20.71
N ARG A 282 -2.15 12.65 21.00
CA ARG A 282 -0.90 11.87 20.91
C ARG A 282 -0.84 11.01 19.64
N VAL A 283 -1.75 11.23 18.68
CA VAL A 283 -1.82 10.48 17.43
C VAL A 283 -1.44 11.37 16.25
N ILE A 284 -0.48 10.92 15.45
CA ILE A 284 -0.21 11.45 14.12
C ILE A 284 -0.97 10.56 13.13
N ALA A 285 -2.04 11.09 12.53
CA ALA A 285 -2.83 10.37 11.54
C ALA A 285 -2.61 10.96 10.16
N THR A 286 -2.37 10.09 9.17
CA THR A 286 -2.30 10.47 7.75
C THR A 286 -3.26 9.63 6.91
N PRO A 287 -3.83 10.19 5.82
CA PRO A 287 -4.90 9.56 5.07
C PRO A 287 -4.38 8.53 4.05
N HIS A 288 -3.66 7.51 4.52
CA HIS A 288 -3.10 6.39 3.74
C HIS A 288 -2.17 6.88 2.61
N ILE A 289 -1.21 7.72 2.96
CA ILE A 289 -0.28 8.38 2.02
C ILE A 289 1.17 7.87 2.10
N GLY A 290 1.49 6.96 3.02
CA GLY A 290 2.87 6.49 3.20
C GLY A 290 3.52 5.94 1.92
N GLY A 291 2.73 5.32 1.04
CA GLY A 291 3.17 4.87 -0.27
C GLY A 291 2.93 5.85 -1.42
N LEU A 292 2.36 7.03 -1.17
CA LEU A 292 1.93 7.97 -2.20
C LEU A 292 3.04 8.97 -2.55
N THR A 293 3.98 8.53 -3.36
CA THR A 293 5.06 9.38 -3.90
C THR A 293 5.14 9.25 -5.42
N PRO A 294 5.65 10.26 -6.14
CA PRO A 294 5.80 10.17 -7.60
C PRO A 294 6.57 8.92 -8.06
N ALA A 295 7.63 8.55 -7.34
CA ALA A 295 8.45 7.38 -7.67
C ALA A 295 7.67 6.06 -7.53
N ALA A 296 6.88 5.91 -6.45
CA ALA A 296 6.07 4.72 -6.23
C ALA A 296 4.94 4.58 -7.26
N ILE A 297 4.27 5.69 -7.57
CA ILE A 297 3.21 5.76 -8.58
C ILE A 297 3.77 5.44 -9.97
N GLU A 298 4.88 6.07 -10.34
CA GLU A 298 5.51 5.83 -11.64
C GLU A 298 5.95 4.36 -11.79
N HIS A 299 6.49 3.75 -10.74
CA HIS A 299 6.85 2.33 -10.76
C HIS A 299 5.65 1.44 -11.14
N GLN A 300 4.51 1.61 -10.47
CA GLN A 300 3.31 0.80 -10.73
C GLN A 300 2.72 1.08 -12.12
N ALA A 301 2.67 2.34 -12.52
CA ALA A 301 2.17 2.74 -13.82
C ALA A 301 3.05 2.19 -14.96
N MET A 302 4.37 2.34 -14.87
CA MET A 302 5.32 1.82 -15.87
C MET A 302 5.32 0.30 -15.94
N GLU A 303 5.10 -0.39 -14.82
CA GLU A 303 4.96 -1.85 -14.82
C GLU A 303 3.71 -2.27 -15.61
N THR A 304 2.57 -1.56 -15.49
CA THR A 304 1.39 -1.85 -16.33
C THR A 304 1.65 -1.59 -17.81
N VAL A 305 2.45 -0.58 -18.16
CA VAL A 305 2.87 -0.35 -19.56
C VAL A 305 3.64 -1.56 -20.10
N GLN A 306 4.58 -2.08 -19.31
CA GLN A 306 5.34 -3.27 -19.69
C GLN A 306 4.43 -4.51 -19.81
N GLN A 307 3.49 -4.68 -18.87
CA GLN A 307 2.52 -5.77 -18.91
C GLN A 307 1.67 -5.71 -20.20
N VAL A 308 1.17 -4.53 -20.56
CA VAL A 308 0.44 -4.32 -21.81
C VAL A 308 1.31 -4.67 -23.02
N ALA A 309 2.56 -4.21 -23.05
CA ALA A 309 3.48 -4.51 -24.15
C ALA A 309 3.72 -6.03 -24.30
N ASP A 310 3.91 -6.74 -23.19
CA ASP A 310 4.11 -8.20 -23.20
C ASP A 310 2.87 -8.93 -23.69
N ILE A 311 1.66 -8.57 -23.19
CA ILE A 311 0.38 -9.16 -23.60
C ILE A 311 0.15 -8.96 -25.10
N LEU A 312 0.40 -7.76 -25.63
CA LEU A 312 0.23 -7.47 -27.06
C LEU A 312 1.21 -8.23 -27.94
N GLN A 313 2.36 -8.60 -27.42
CA GLN A 313 3.35 -9.47 -28.08
C GLN A 313 3.11 -10.97 -27.81
N GLY A 314 2.03 -11.28 -27.09
CA GLY A 314 1.68 -12.66 -26.78
C GLY A 314 2.52 -13.31 -25.70
N ARG A 315 3.18 -12.54 -24.87
CA ARG A 315 3.94 -13.05 -23.74
C ARG A 315 3.13 -12.94 -22.46
N LEU A 316 3.33 -13.90 -21.56
CA LEU A 316 2.80 -13.80 -20.21
C LEU A 316 3.63 -12.76 -19.43
N PRO A 317 3.01 -11.66 -18.96
CA PRO A 317 3.75 -10.60 -18.29
C PRO A 317 4.12 -10.98 -16.85
N ARG A 318 5.09 -10.27 -16.29
CA ARG A 318 5.31 -10.26 -14.84
C ARG A 318 4.05 -9.74 -14.13
N GLY A 319 3.73 -10.31 -12.97
CA GLY A 319 2.52 -9.96 -12.23
C GLY A 319 1.25 -10.67 -12.72
N ALA A 320 1.36 -11.65 -13.64
CA ALA A 320 0.25 -12.51 -14.02
C ALA A 320 -0.23 -13.33 -12.81
N VAL A 321 -1.54 -13.24 -12.50
CA VAL A 321 -2.16 -13.86 -11.33
C VAL A 321 -2.76 -15.22 -11.69
N ASN A 322 -3.43 -15.30 -12.84
CA ASN A 322 -4.14 -16.49 -13.34
C ASN A 322 -3.66 -16.89 -14.74
N GLY A 323 -2.36 -16.84 -14.98
CA GLY A 323 -1.78 -17.06 -16.31
C GLY A 323 -2.10 -18.43 -16.93
N ALA A 324 -2.28 -19.47 -16.09
CA ALA A 324 -2.67 -20.81 -16.53
C ALA A 324 -4.11 -20.85 -17.11
N GLU A 325 -4.99 -20.01 -16.61
CA GLU A 325 -6.41 -19.92 -16.95
C GLU A 325 -6.70 -18.86 -18.03
N ALA A 326 -5.70 -18.07 -18.45
CA ALA A 326 -5.84 -17.01 -19.46
C ALA A 326 -5.97 -17.57 -20.89
N THR A 327 -7.07 -18.28 -21.15
CA THR A 327 -7.30 -19.00 -22.43
C THR A 327 -7.42 -18.05 -23.60
N ARG A 328 -8.09 -16.90 -23.44
CA ARG A 328 -8.25 -15.90 -24.53
C ARG A 328 -6.93 -15.36 -25.04
N LEU A 329 -5.95 -15.17 -24.16
CA LEU A 329 -4.62 -14.75 -24.56
C LEU A 329 -3.91 -15.85 -25.38
N ARG A 330 -4.01 -17.11 -24.93
CA ARG A 330 -3.43 -18.27 -25.64
C ARG A 330 -4.07 -18.48 -27.02
N ASP A 331 -5.39 -18.42 -27.10
CA ASP A 331 -6.13 -18.64 -28.35
C ASP A 331 -5.79 -17.58 -29.41
N ARG A 332 -5.65 -16.31 -28.98
CA ARG A 332 -5.21 -15.23 -29.87
C ARG A 332 -3.83 -15.46 -30.47
N LEU A 333 -2.97 -16.20 -29.79
CA LEU A 333 -1.64 -16.53 -30.27
C LEU A 333 -1.62 -17.71 -31.26
N GLY A 334 -2.79 -18.33 -31.49
CA GLY A 334 -2.96 -19.45 -32.44
C GLY A 334 -2.21 -20.69 -31.99
N ARG A 335 -2.17 -20.95 -30.69
CA ARG A 335 -1.29 -21.97 -30.12
C ARG A 335 -1.93 -22.63 -28.93
#